data_5aa0948c348365bff546aed6097a4dbe
#
_entry.id   5aa0948c348365bff546aed6097a4dbe
#
_cell.length_a   1.000
_cell.length_b   1.000
_cell.length_c   1.000
_cell.angle_alpha   90.00
_cell.angle_beta   90.00
_cell.angle_gamma   90.00
#
_symmetry.space_group_name_H-M   'P 1'
#
loop_
_entity.id
_entity.type
_entity.pdbx_description
1 polymer ?
#
loop_
_entity_poly.entity_id
_entity_poly.type
_entity_poly.pdbx_seq_one_letter_code
_entity_poly.pdbx_strand_id
1 'polypeptide(L)'
;MATVYVNGKPVDIGTERLNLIEAALKGGVFIPHYCWHPALTVVASCRMCLVEVGEMKDGKPAMQPKVVPACQTPAKDGTVVVTNSKKAVAAQQQTLEDLLLNHPLDCPVCDKAGECLLQDYSYHFGRSTSRMIDEKNTPPNKPHIGDNVVLFTDRCILCSRCVRFTREVSGTAELQVINRGDHSEIDTFPGEPLNNKLATNVVDICPVGALCSKDFLYKHRVWNLQSRKSVCADCSTGCSVYLDANKGILYRLRPRFNPQAQGYFMCDEGRLGYHYVNSAERFLRPQLRRDGRLVAVAWPEALTRVKQALEEAATRDPAGVVGVFSPFLTCEEAFLLAKYLKGLSGQVRLALGPVPVVGEDDTYPKDRRGRPVQPVKFTIRAEKCPNRRGVEEVLRHFQGEVVGFGDVVRAAGEGQVKAVYLAAGYPPRPAGWVSPEQAQALGKAALVVLHSLWPSPAADVAHYVLPAASWAEKDGTFVNHAGLAQAIRWAVTAPGECRTDGQVFLDLLERRGLVHAPSLRAELAGEVPYFAPLAGGELGEYGISLHGSHDGGK
;
A
#
# COMPACT_ATOMS: atom_id res chain seq x y z
N MET A 1 23.35 -29.43 -4.18
CA MET A 1 22.16 -28.67 -4.61
C MET A 1 21.05 -29.70 -4.76
N ALA A 2 19.87 -29.42 -4.23
CA ALA A 2 18.75 -30.35 -4.32
C ALA A 2 17.93 -30.08 -5.58
N THR A 3 17.62 -31.13 -6.35
CA THR A 3 16.88 -31.07 -7.61
C THR A 3 15.57 -31.81 -7.50
N VAL A 4 14.46 -31.15 -7.84
CA VAL A 4 13.11 -31.73 -7.91
C VAL A 4 12.69 -31.81 -9.37
N TYR A 5 12.04 -32.91 -9.77
CA TYR A 5 11.56 -33.11 -11.14
C TYR A 5 10.05 -32.80 -11.22
N VAL A 6 9.68 -31.69 -11.83
CA VAL A 6 8.28 -31.28 -11.98
C VAL A 6 7.82 -31.53 -13.41
N ASN A 7 6.86 -32.42 -13.59
CA ASN A 7 6.38 -32.85 -14.92
C ASN A 7 7.53 -33.25 -15.87
N GLY A 8 8.55 -33.95 -15.31
CA GLY A 8 9.73 -34.40 -16.05
C GLY A 8 10.84 -33.36 -16.25
N LYS A 9 10.65 -32.11 -15.80
CA LYS A 9 11.67 -31.06 -15.89
C LYS A 9 12.40 -30.90 -14.56
N PRO A 10 13.74 -30.84 -14.54
CA PRO A 10 14.51 -30.59 -13.32
C PRO A 10 14.35 -29.14 -12.87
N VAL A 11 14.16 -28.94 -11.58
CA VAL A 11 14.05 -27.65 -10.90
C VAL A 11 15.08 -27.65 -9.75
N ASP A 12 16.04 -26.75 -9.80
CA ASP A 12 16.99 -26.56 -8.70
C ASP A 12 16.31 -25.77 -7.58
N ILE A 13 16.22 -26.38 -6.40
CA ILE A 13 15.70 -25.77 -5.18
C ILE A 13 16.82 -25.33 -4.21
N GLY A 14 18.09 -25.56 -4.56
CA GLY A 14 19.25 -25.19 -3.74
C GLY A 14 19.23 -25.85 -2.37
N THR A 15 19.31 -25.02 -1.32
CA THR A 15 19.22 -25.43 0.10
C THR A 15 17.89 -25.02 0.74
N GLU A 16 16.95 -24.51 -0.03
CA GLU A 16 15.67 -24.02 0.46
C GLU A 16 14.76 -25.16 0.95
N ARG A 17 14.09 -24.94 2.06
CA ARG A 17 13.08 -25.86 2.58
C ARG A 17 11.71 -25.51 2.01
N LEU A 18 11.40 -26.05 0.84
CA LEU A 18 10.16 -25.80 0.11
C LEU A 18 9.18 -26.97 0.26
N ASN A 19 7.88 -26.68 0.17
CA ASN A 19 6.88 -27.69 -0.16
C ASN A 19 6.76 -27.84 -1.69
N LEU A 20 5.96 -28.82 -2.15
CA LEU A 20 5.87 -29.10 -3.59
C LEU A 20 5.14 -28.00 -4.38
N ILE A 21 4.28 -27.18 -3.75
CA ILE A 21 3.69 -26.01 -4.42
C ILE A 21 4.78 -24.98 -4.74
N GLU A 22 5.60 -24.66 -3.75
CA GLU A 22 6.69 -23.68 -3.88
C GLU A 22 7.75 -24.16 -4.87
N ALA A 23 8.14 -25.43 -4.81
CA ALA A 23 9.08 -26.01 -5.76
C ALA A 23 8.53 -26.00 -7.20
N ALA A 24 7.26 -26.35 -7.39
CA ALA A 24 6.61 -26.30 -8.70
C ALA A 24 6.52 -24.88 -9.26
N LEU A 25 6.18 -23.87 -8.43
CA LEU A 25 6.17 -22.46 -8.81
C LEU A 25 7.55 -21.99 -9.26
N LYS A 26 8.62 -22.41 -8.56
CA LYS A 26 10.02 -22.12 -8.96
C LYS A 26 10.35 -22.68 -10.34
N GLY A 27 9.74 -23.82 -10.71
CA GLY A 27 9.81 -24.42 -12.03
C GLY A 27 8.80 -23.87 -13.07
N GLY A 28 8.06 -22.81 -12.74
CA GLY A 28 7.05 -22.22 -13.60
C GLY A 28 5.76 -23.07 -13.75
N VAL A 29 5.54 -24.05 -12.85
CA VAL A 29 4.35 -24.91 -12.85
C VAL A 29 3.44 -24.53 -11.69
N PHE A 30 2.20 -24.15 -11.99
CA PHE A 30 1.18 -23.82 -11.02
C PHE A 30 0.43 -25.08 -10.57
N ILE A 31 0.32 -25.27 -9.22
CA ILE A 31 -0.53 -26.29 -8.61
C ILE A 31 -1.72 -25.59 -7.96
N PRO A 32 -2.97 -25.88 -8.36
CA PRO A 32 -4.15 -25.22 -7.81
C PRO A 32 -4.31 -25.54 -6.31
N HIS A 33 -4.69 -24.53 -5.52
CA HIS A 33 -4.83 -24.68 -4.06
C HIS A 33 -5.74 -23.60 -3.46
N TYR A 34 -6.48 -23.92 -2.39
CA TYR A 34 -7.30 -22.95 -1.66
C TYR A 34 -6.80 -22.70 -0.25
N CYS A 35 -6.60 -23.75 0.56
CA CYS A 35 -6.28 -23.56 1.98
C CYS A 35 -4.84 -23.09 2.23
N TRP A 36 -3.90 -23.41 1.35
CA TRP A 36 -2.50 -22.99 1.50
C TRP A 36 -2.32 -21.50 1.20
N HIS A 37 -1.52 -20.84 2.04
CA HIS A 37 -1.06 -19.46 1.83
C HIS A 37 0.36 -19.34 2.42
N PRO A 38 1.32 -18.69 1.74
CA PRO A 38 2.73 -18.68 2.16
C PRO A 38 2.97 -18.04 3.54
N ALA A 39 2.07 -17.15 3.99
CA ALA A 39 2.18 -16.51 5.29
C ALA A 39 1.43 -17.20 6.44
N LEU A 40 0.75 -18.33 6.19
CA LEU A 40 -0.06 -19.06 7.17
C LEU A 40 0.40 -20.52 7.29
N THR A 41 0.15 -21.14 8.45
CA THR A 41 0.46 -22.55 8.65
C THR A 41 -0.26 -23.47 7.67
N VAL A 42 0.33 -24.59 7.35
CA VAL A 42 -0.26 -25.58 6.43
C VAL A 42 -1.31 -26.42 7.16
N VAL A 43 -2.51 -26.53 6.60
CA VAL A 43 -3.61 -27.35 7.15
C VAL A 43 -4.01 -28.51 6.23
N ALA A 44 -3.67 -28.47 4.94
CA ALA A 44 -3.91 -29.50 3.92
C ALA A 44 -5.37 -29.99 3.83
N SER A 45 -6.37 -29.14 4.16
CA SER A 45 -7.78 -29.53 4.27
C SER A 45 -8.54 -29.53 2.94
N CYS A 46 -8.22 -28.60 2.01
CA CYS A 46 -9.01 -28.42 0.79
C CYS A 46 -8.81 -29.50 -0.29
N ARG A 47 -7.72 -30.24 -0.24
CA ARG A 47 -7.34 -31.31 -1.20
C ARG A 47 -7.20 -30.87 -2.67
N MET A 48 -7.31 -29.60 -2.99
CA MET A 48 -7.18 -29.11 -4.38
C MET A 48 -5.77 -29.31 -4.95
N CYS A 49 -4.73 -29.33 -4.10
CA CYS A 49 -3.34 -29.48 -4.50
C CYS A 49 -2.83 -30.94 -4.54
N LEU A 50 -3.71 -31.90 -4.78
CA LEU A 50 -3.34 -33.31 -4.91
C LEU A 50 -2.54 -33.55 -6.19
N VAL A 51 -1.36 -34.18 -6.05
CA VAL A 51 -0.42 -34.51 -7.15
C VAL A 51 0.11 -35.94 -6.98
N GLU A 52 0.58 -36.56 -8.06
CA GLU A 52 1.38 -37.78 -7.94
C GLU A 52 2.82 -37.43 -7.57
N VAL A 53 3.39 -38.20 -6.66
CA VAL A 53 4.76 -38.03 -6.17
C VAL A 53 5.52 -39.35 -6.26
N GLY A 54 6.80 -39.27 -6.56
CA GLY A 54 7.74 -40.36 -6.57
C GLY A 54 9.15 -39.88 -6.25
N GLU A 55 10.09 -40.80 -6.39
CA GLU A 55 11.52 -40.54 -6.26
C GLU A 55 12.25 -41.00 -7.50
N MET A 56 13.32 -40.32 -7.88
CA MET A 56 14.21 -40.76 -8.95
C MET A 56 15.08 -41.88 -8.42
N LYS A 57 14.94 -43.09 -9.00
CA LYS A 57 15.75 -44.28 -8.69
C LYS A 57 16.36 -44.81 -9.97
N ASP A 58 17.67 -44.98 -10.01
CA ASP A 58 18.43 -45.47 -11.16
C ASP A 58 18.05 -44.79 -12.48
N GLY A 59 17.83 -43.45 -12.43
CA GLY A 59 17.46 -42.63 -13.58
C GLY A 59 16.00 -42.80 -14.05
N LYS A 60 15.17 -43.52 -13.30
CA LYS A 60 13.74 -43.71 -13.59
C LYS A 60 12.85 -43.24 -12.42
N PRO A 61 11.68 -42.65 -12.69
CA PRO A 61 10.78 -42.26 -11.63
C PRO A 61 10.07 -43.48 -11.01
N ALA A 62 10.22 -43.67 -9.70
CA ALA A 62 9.48 -44.64 -8.90
C ALA A 62 8.30 -43.94 -8.22
N MET A 63 7.11 -43.98 -8.83
CA MET A 63 5.93 -43.27 -8.38
C MET A 63 5.21 -43.97 -7.23
N GLN A 64 4.69 -43.22 -6.27
CA GLN A 64 3.81 -43.71 -5.21
C GLN A 64 2.42 -44.05 -5.78
N PRO A 65 1.70 -45.03 -5.17
CA PRO A 65 0.40 -45.46 -5.69
C PRO A 65 -0.73 -44.45 -5.48
N LYS A 66 -0.58 -43.53 -4.52
CA LYS A 66 -1.61 -42.53 -4.11
C LYS A 66 -1.14 -41.11 -4.42
N VAL A 67 -2.11 -40.24 -4.73
CA VAL A 67 -1.88 -38.79 -4.78
C VAL A 67 -1.71 -38.23 -3.37
N VAL A 68 -0.89 -37.17 -3.23
CA VAL A 68 -0.59 -36.52 -1.95
C VAL A 68 -0.82 -35.00 -2.05
N PRO A 69 -1.13 -34.30 -0.94
CA PRO A 69 -1.29 -32.86 -0.93
C PRO A 69 0.06 -32.16 -1.05
N ALA A 70 0.29 -31.47 -2.18
CA ALA A 70 1.54 -30.77 -2.48
C ALA A 70 1.92 -29.72 -1.43
N CYS A 71 0.94 -29.04 -0.83
CA CYS A 71 1.18 -28.01 0.21
C CYS A 71 1.83 -28.56 1.50
N GLN A 72 1.63 -29.85 1.80
CA GLN A 72 2.15 -30.50 3.02
C GLN A 72 3.39 -31.36 2.74
N THR A 73 3.61 -31.72 1.49
CA THR A 73 4.71 -32.61 1.11
C THR A 73 5.99 -31.81 0.90
N PRO A 74 7.07 -32.08 1.64
CA PRO A 74 8.34 -31.37 1.46
C PRO A 74 9.01 -31.76 0.14
N ALA A 75 9.60 -30.80 -0.53
CA ALA A 75 10.45 -30.99 -1.69
C ALA A 75 11.85 -31.44 -1.22
N LYS A 76 12.29 -32.61 -1.68
CA LYS A 76 13.62 -33.19 -1.38
C LYS A 76 14.36 -33.47 -2.68
N ASP A 77 15.67 -33.63 -2.57
CA ASP A 77 16.48 -34.06 -3.71
C ASP A 77 15.96 -35.36 -4.31
N GLY A 78 15.88 -35.43 -5.65
CA GLY A 78 15.35 -36.60 -6.37
C GLY A 78 13.82 -36.72 -6.34
N THR A 79 13.08 -35.84 -5.67
CA THR A 79 11.59 -35.88 -5.68
C THR A 79 11.05 -35.66 -7.09
N VAL A 80 10.13 -36.52 -7.52
CA VAL A 80 9.42 -36.44 -8.79
C VAL A 80 7.97 -36.04 -8.51
N VAL A 81 7.47 -34.99 -9.18
CA VAL A 81 6.10 -34.47 -9.03
C VAL A 81 5.41 -34.45 -10.39
N VAL A 82 4.23 -35.07 -10.49
CA VAL A 82 3.40 -35.04 -11.70
C VAL A 82 2.05 -34.40 -11.38
N THR A 83 1.81 -33.22 -11.94
CA THR A 83 0.65 -32.38 -11.63
C THR A 83 -0.53 -32.58 -12.59
N ASN A 84 -0.27 -33.17 -13.75
CA ASN A 84 -1.22 -33.32 -14.87
C ASN A 84 -1.50 -34.78 -15.23
N SER A 85 -1.22 -35.74 -14.35
CA SER A 85 -1.58 -37.13 -14.55
C SER A 85 -3.09 -37.35 -14.48
N LYS A 86 -3.58 -38.46 -15.05
CA LYS A 86 -5.01 -38.81 -14.98
C LYS A 86 -5.53 -38.85 -13.53
N LYS A 87 -4.71 -39.33 -12.57
CA LYS A 87 -5.09 -39.39 -11.16
C LYS A 87 -5.13 -37.99 -10.51
N ALA A 88 -4.14 -37.13 -10.79
CA ALA A 88 -4.12 -35.77 -10.27
C ALA A 88 -5.29 -34.93 -10.81
N VAL A 89 -5.54 -35.01 -12.13
CA VAL A 89 -6.67 -34.31 -12.77
C VAL A 89 -8.00 -34.82 -12.22
N ALA A 90 -8.20 -36.14 -12.07
CA ALA A 90 -9.42 -36.69 -11.49
C ALA A 90 -9.65 -36.21 -10.04
N ALA A 91 -8.59 -36.14 -9.24
CA ALA A 91 -8.67 -35.64 -7.85
C ALA A 91 -9.03 -34.15 -7.79
N GLN A 92 -8.47 -33.32 -8.69
CA GLN A 92 -8.80 -31.89 -8.79
C GLN A 92 -10.25 -31.67 -9.22
N GLN A 93 -10.72 -32.44 -10.21
CA GLN A 93 -12.12 -32.40 -10.67
C GLN A 93 -13.10 -32.80 -9.57
N GLN A 94 -12.79 -33.87 -8.81
CA GLN A 94 -13.63 -34.30 -7.70
C GLN A 94 -13.69 -33.23 -6.60
N THR A 95 -12.55 -32.65 -6.21
CA THR A 95 -12.51 -31.57 -5.22
C THR A 95 -13.35 -30.36 -5.65
N LEU A 96 -13.24 -29.96 -6.91
CA LEU A 96 -14.05 -28.84 -7.43
C LEU A 96 -15.55 -29.16 -7.45
N GLU A 97 -15.91 -30.39 -7.83
CA GLU A 97 -17.30 -30.85 -7.79
C GLU A 97 -17.86 -30.80 -6.36
N ASP A 98 -17.10 -31.31 -5.38
CA ASP A 98 -17.48 -31.26 -3.95
C ASP A 98 -17.71 -29.81 -3.47
N LEU A 99 -16.80 -28.89 -3.82
CA LEU A 99 -16.91 -27.48 -3.44
C LEU A 99 -18.08 -26.76 -4.12
N LEU A 100 -18.46 -27.19 -5.32
CA LEU A 100 -19.55 -26.59 -6.10
C LEU A 100 -20.94 -27.16 -5.73
N LEU A 101 -21.03 -28.26 -4.97
CA LEU A 101 -22.31 -28.83 -4.56
C LEU A 101 -23.28 -27.79 -3.97
N ASN A 102 -22.82 -27.07 -2.93
CA ASN A 102 -23.63 -26.06 -2.24
C ASN A 102 -23.28 -24.61 -2.62
N HIS A 103 -22.22 -24.40 -3.42
CA HIS A 103 -21.84 -23.04 -3.79
C HIS A 103 -22.91 -22.37 -4.66
N PRO A 104 -23.41 -21.16 -4.31
CA PRO A 104 -24.50 -20.51 -5.03
C PRO A 104 -24.06 -20.06 -6.42
N LEU A 105 -25.00 -19.93 -7.37
CA LEU A 105 -24.78 -19.42 -8.72
C LEU A 105 -24.77 -17.87 -8.76
N ASP A 106 -24.12 -17.27 -7.80
CA ASP A 106 -24.11 -15.82 -7.53
C ASP A 106 -23.07 -15.03 -8.32
N CYS A 107 -22.28 -15.65 -9.20
CA CYS A 107 -21.23 -14.95 -9.92
C CYS A 107 -21.66 -13.61 -10.56
N PRO A 108 -22.87 -13.50 -11.15
CA PRO A 108 -23.34 -12.23 -11.71
C PRO A 108 -23.50 -11.10 -10.69
N VAL A 109 -23.72 -11.41 -9.41
CA VAL A 109 -23.90 -10.43 -8.32
C VAL A 109 -22.80 -10.51 -7.27
N CYS A 110 -21.83 -11.42 -7.39
CA CYS A 110 -20.73 -11.59 -6.47
C CYS A 110 -19.60 -10.61 -6.77
N ASP A 111 -19.15 -9.84 -5.79
CA ASP A 111 -18.05 -8.86 -5.96
C ASP A 111 -16.69 -9.51 -6.24
N LYS A 112 -16.53 -10.81 -5.92
CA LYS A 112 -15.30 -11.55 -6.20
C LYS A 112 -15.19 -12.05 -7.66
N ALA A 113 -16.25 -11.91 -8.46
CA ALA A 113 -16.22 -12.30 -9.86
C ALA A 113 -15.10 -11.58 -10.61
N GLY A 114 -14.28 -12.32 -11.38
CA GLY A 114 -13.10 -11.82 -12.08
C GLY A 114 -11.80 -11.82 -11.26
N GLU A 115 -11.86 -12.13 -9.95
CA GLU A 115 -10.69 -12.38 -9.07
C GLU A 115 -10.94 -13.56 -8.11
N CYS A 116 -11.82 -14.49 -8.49
CA CYS A 116 -12.25 -15.62 -7.67
C CYS A 116 -11.52 -16.90 -8.07
N LEU A 117 -10.73 -17.46 -7.14
CA LEU A 117 -9.99 -18.70 -7.44
C LEU A 117 -10.94 -19.89 -7.72
N LEU A 118 -12.14 -19.95 -7.13
CA LEU A 118 -13.10 -21.02 -7.41
C LEU A 118 -13.62 -20.92 -8.86
N GLN A 119 -13.91 -19.70 -9.32
CA GLN A 119 -14.33 -19.45 -10.69
C GLN A 119 -13.24 -19.86 -11.70
N ASP A 120 -12.01 -19.40 -11.47
CA ASP A 120 -10.86 -19.68 -12.35
C ASP A 120 -10.53 -21.18 -12.36
N TYR A 121 -10.49 -21.83 -11.19
CA TYR A 121 -10.17 -23.25 -11.11
C TYR A 121 -11.29 -24.13 -11.64
N SER A 122 -12.57 -23.73 -11.46
CA SER A 122 -13.70 -24.43 -12.09
C SER A 122 -13.57 -24.44 -13.61
N TYR A 123 -13.16 -23.31 -14.18
CA TYR A 123 -12.95 -23.20 -15.63
C TYR A 123 -11.73 -24.02 -16.11
N HIS A 124 -10.58 -23.92 -15.42
CA HIS A 124 -9.33 -24.53 -15.88
C HIS A 124 -9.17 -26.01 -15.51
N PHE A 125 -9.71 -26.45 -14.38
CA PHE A 125 -9.48 -27.78 -13.82
C PHE A 125 -10.77 -28.55 -13.55
N GLY A 126 -11.94 -27.90 -13.62
CA GLY A 126 -13.23 -28.50 -13.30
C GLY A 126 -13.86 -29.30 -14.45
N ARG A 127 -15.07 -29.77 -14.20
CA ARG A 127 -15.96 -30.38 -15.21
C ARG A 127 -16.91 -29.33 -15.75
N SER A 128 -17.30 -29.48 -17.01
CA SER A 128 -18.25 -28.57 -17.68
C SER A 128 -19.71 -28.76 -17.26
N THR A 129 -20.04 -29.87 -16.60
CA THR A 129 -21.42 -30.24 -16.23
C THR A 129 -21.50 -30.58 -14.75
N SER A 130 -22.64 -30.23 -14.13
CA SER A 130 -22.97 -30.65 -12.76
C SER A 130 -23.75 -31.96 -12.79
N ARG A 131 -23.50 -32.84 -11.81
CA ARG A 131 -24.26 -34.07 -11.55
C ARG A 131 -25.21 -33.94 -10.36
N MET A 132 -25.25 -32.74 -9.73
CA MET A 132 -26.12 -32.46 -8.61
C MET A 132 -27.56 -32.33 -9.06
N ILE A 133 -28.48 -33.02 -8.35
CA ILE A 133 -29.92 -33.00 -8.60
C ILE A 133 -30.68 -32.43 -7.39
N ASP A 134 -30.05 -32.34 -6.22
CA ASP A 134 -30.66 -31.85 -4.98
C ASP A 134 -30.56 -30.32 -4.90
N GLU A 135 -31.37 -29.71 -4.05
CA GLU A 135 -31.30 -28.30 -3.72
C GLU A 135 -30.01 -27.96 -2.94
N LYS A 136 -29.48 -26.77 -3.19
CA LYS A 136 -28.28 -26.29 -2.50
C LYS A 136 -28.62 -25.87 -1.07
N ASN A 137 -27.75 -26.22 -0.11
CA ASN A 137 -27.79 -25.67 1.24
C ASN A 137 -27.33 -24.21 1.22
N THR A 138 -28.19 -23.27 1.64
CA THR A 138 -27.94 -21.83 1.62
C THR A 138 -28.05 -21.26 3.04
N PRO A 139 -26.99 -21.33 3.87
CA PRO A 139 -27.00 -20.75 5.19
C PRO A 139 -27.11 -19.21 5.12
N PRO A 140 -27.69 -18.55 6.16
CA PRO A 140 -27.92 -17.12 6.16
C PRO A 140 -26.60 -16.33 6.17
N ASN A 141 -26.61 -15.20 5.47
CA ASN A 141 -25.47 -14.28 5.42
C ASN A 141 -25.31 -13.51 6.74
N LYS A 142 -24.07 -13.08 7.02
CA LYS A 142 -23.68 -12.38 8.26
C LYS A 142 -23.16 -10.97 7.97
N PRO A 143 -24.05 -9.98 7.74
CA PRO A 143 -23.64 -8.63 7.36
C PRO A 143 -22.95 -7.87 8.50
N HIS A 144 -23.10 -8.32 9.75
CA HIS A 144 -22.59 -7.67 10.95
C HIS A 144 -21.41 -8.40 11.59
N ILE A 145 -20.68 -9.23 10.82
CA ILE A 145 -19.52 -9.97 11.34
C ILE A 145 -18.37 -9.03 11.78
N GLY A 146 -18.31 -7.82 11.23
CA GLY A 146 -17.38 -6.75 11.59
C GLY A 146 -17.82 -5.42 10.99
N ASP A 147 -17.16 -4.31 11.37
CA ASP A 147 -17.50 -2.97 10.88
C ASP A 147 -17.17 -2.80 9.40
N ASN A 148 -16.04 -3.38 8.95
CA ASN A 148 -15.52 -3.22 7.59
C ASN A 148 -15.73 -4.44 6.70
N VAL A 149 -16.20 -5.57 7.25
CA VAL A 149 -16.30 -6.84 6.54
C VAL A 149 -17.72 -7.41 6.65
N VAL A 150 -18.20 -8.00 5.55
CA VAL A 150 -19.43 -8.80 5.48
C VAL A 150 -19.09 -10.24 5.11
N LEU A 151 -19.83 -11.21 5.64
CA LEU A 151 -19.71 -12.61 5.30
C LEU A 151 -20.96 -13.11 4.56
N PHE A 152 -20.77 -13.60 3.36
CA PHE A 152 -21.72 -14.40 2.58
C PHE A 152 -21.43 -15.88 2.87
N THR A 153 -22.16 -16.43 3.83
CA THR A 153 -21.88 -17.75 4.41
C THR A 153 -22.02 -18.87 3.38
N ASP A 154 -23.01 -18.79 2.50
CA ASP A 154 -23.30 -19.74 1.43
C ASP A 154 -22.17 -19.82 0.37
N ARG A 155 -21.34 -18.78 0.23
CA ARG A 155 -20.19 -18.75 -0.69
C ARG A 155 -18.92 -19.32 -0.09
N CYS A 156 -18.91 -19.62 1.22
CA CYS A 156 -17.73 -20.07 1.92
C CYS A 156 -17.37 -21.52 1.55
N ILE A 157 -16.09 -21.77 1.23
CA ILE A 157 -15.55 -23.11 0.95
C ILE A 157 -14.75 -23.71 2.12
N LEU A 158 -14.89 -23.17 3.32
CA LEU A 158 -14.28 -23.64 4.57
C LEU A 158 -12.74 -23.86 4.50
N CYS A 159 -12.04 -23.07 3.72
CA CYS A 159 -10.59 -23.17 3.54
C CYS A 159 -9.79 -22.76 4.78
N SER A 160 -10.42 -22.19 5.79
CA SER A 160 -9.88 -21.72 7.07
C SER A 160 -8.75 -20.67 7.01
N ARG A 161 -8.46 -20.04 5.87
CA ARG A 161 -7.43 -18.98 5.79
C ARG A 161 -7.72 -17.82 6.76
N CYS A 162 -8.96 -17.34 6.80
CA CYS A 162 -9.40 -16.25 7.68
C CYS A 162 -9.28 -16.61 9.17
N VAL A 163 -9.66 -17.84 9.56
CA VAL A 163 -9.52 -18.34 10.93
C VAL A 163 -8.06 -18.41 11.35
N ARG A 164 -7.19 -18.93 10.49
CA ARG A 164 -5.75 -18.99 10.78
C ARG A 164 -5.12 -17.61 10.81
N PHE A 165 -5.55 -16.71 9.95
CA PHE A 165 -5.08 -15.32 9.94
C PHE A 165 -5.36 -14.62 11.27
N THR A 166 -6.60 -14.71 11.80
CA THR A 166 -6.93 -14.08 13.08
C THR A 166 -6.21 -14.71 14.26
N ARG A 167 -5.84 -16.01 14.16
CA ARG A 167 -5.05 -16.71 15.20
C ARG A 167 -3.54 -16.45 15.12
N GLU A 168 -2.99 -16.43 13.92
CA GLU A 168 -1.53 -16.50 13.69
C GLU A 168 -0.92 -15.14 13.37
N VAL A 169 -1.71 -14.18 12.87
CA VAL A 169 -1.24 -12.86 12.46
C VAL A 169 -1.76 -11.78 13.38
N SER A 170 -3.07 -11.55 13.46
CA SER A 170 -3.62 -10.54 14.36
C SER A 170 -3.57 -10.97 15.84
N GLY A 171 -3.61 -12.26 16.13
CA GLY A 171 -3.60 -12.82 17.49
C GLY A 171 -4.95 -12.74 18.20
N THR A 172 -5.96 -12.16 17.58
CA THR A 172 -7.27 -11.84 18.16
C THR A 172 -8.24 -13.02 18.12
N ALA A 173 -8.09 -13.91 17.12
CA ALA A 173 -8.86 -15.15 16.96
C ALA A 173 -10.40 -14.99 16.96
N GLU A 174 -10.92 -13.88 16.44
CA GLU A 174 -12.36 -13.61 16.37
C GLU A 174 -13.09 -14.62 15.48
N LEU A 175 -12.47 -15.02 14.35
CA LEU A 175 -13.10 -15.94 13.41
C LEU A 175 -12.83 -17.40 13.78
N GLN A 176 -13.89 -18.20 13.76
CA GLN A 176 -13.85 -19.64 14.06
C GLN A 176 -14.71 -20.43 13.10
N VAL A 177 -14.44 -21.73 12.98
CA VAL A 177 -15.38 -22.68 12.39
C VAL A 177 -16.31 -23.14 13.50
N ILE A 178 -17.60 -22.90 13.33
CA ILE A 178 -18.66 -23.37 14.24
C ILE A 178 -19.43 -24.51 13.59
N ASN A 179 -20.19 -25.26 14.39
CA ASN A 179 -20.95 -26.43 13.97
C ASN A 179 -20.03 -27.56 13.43
N ARG A 180 -20.61 -28.57 12.81
CA ARG A 180 -19.87 -29.69 12.19
C ARG A 180 -20.63 -30.29 11.03
N GLY A 181 -19.92 -31.04 10.19
CA GLY A 181 -20.48 -31.68 8.99
C GLY A 181 -20.91 -30.64 7.95
N ASP A 182 -22.05 -30.86 7.34
CA ASP A 182 -22.66 -30.03 6.31
C ASP A 182 -23.14 -28.66 6.82
N HIS A 183 -23.33 -28.53 8.14
CA HIS A 183 -23.68 -27.27 8.80
C HIS A 183 -22.46 -26.45 9.28
N SER A 184 -21.23 -26.87 8.95
CA SER A 184 -20.04 -26.12 9.32
C SER A 184 -20.02 -24.75 8.64
N GLU A 185 -19.76 -23.70 9.41
CA GLU A 185 -19.69 -22.33 8.90
C GLU A 185 -18.66 -21.50 9.65
N ILE A 186 -18.29 -20.36 9.08
CA ILE A 186 -17.42 -19.37 9.73
C ILE A 186 -18.30 -18.40 10.51
N ASP A 187 -17.90 -18.10 11.74
CA ASP A 187 -18.55 -17.09 12.57
C ASP A 187 -17.58 -16.46 13.57
N THR A 188 -18.06 -15.42 14.26
CA THR A 188 -17.43 -14.81 15.42
C THR A 188 -18.11 -15.28 16.70
N PHE A 189 -17.43 -15.17 17.82
CA PHE A 189 -18.09 -15.35 19.12
C PHE A 189 -19.07 -14.18 19.36
N PRO A 190 -20.24 -14.42 19.95
CA PRO A 190 -21.20 -13.36 20.26
C PRO A 190 -20.57 -12.23 21.09
N GLY A 191 -20.67 -10.99 20.61
CA GLY A 191 -20.05 -9.82 21.24
C GLY A 191 -18.59 -9.53 20.83
N GLU A 192 -17.95 -10.41 20.05
CA GLU A 192 -16.55 -10.26 19.59
C GLU A 192 -16.49 -10.11 18.06
N PRO A 193 -16.87 -8.95 17.51
CA PRO A 193 -16.87 -8.75 16.06
C PRO A 193 -15.45 -8.71 15.49
N LEU A 194 -15.32 -8.96 14.19
CA LEU A 194 -14.06 -8.89 13.44
C LEU A 194 -13.63 -7.43 13.23
N ASN A 195 -13.03 -6.81 14.25
CA ASN A 195 -12.70 -5.38 14.27
C ASN A 195 -11.23 -5.09 14.64
N ASN A 196 -10.34 -6.09 14.56
CA ASN A 196 -8.91 -5.84 14.75
C ASN A 196 -8.33 -4.93 13.64
N LYS A 197 -7.19 -4.29 13.90
CA LYS A 197 -6.55 -3.32 12.98
C LYS A 197 -6.13 -3.90 11.62
N LEU A 198 -6.24 -5.22 11.44
CA LEU A 198 -5.89 -5.94 10.23
C LEU A 198 -7.08 -6.70 9.62
N ALA A 199 -8.29 -6.46 10.12
CA ALA A 199 -9.48 -7.26 9.84
C ALA A 199 -9.74 -7.44 8.34
N THR A 200 -9.59 -6.39 7.54
CA THR A 200 -9.89 -6.44 6.10
C THR A 200 -8.91 -7.28 5.27
N ASN A 201 -7.76 -7.73 5.82
CA ASN A 201 -6.91 -8.68 5.10
C ASN A 201 -7.62 -10.02 4.84
N VAL A 202 -8.63 -10.39 5.62
CA VAL A 202 -9.40 -11.62 5.37
C VAL A 202 -10.12 -11.58 4.02
N VAL A 203 -10.41 -10.39 3.49
CA VAL A 203 -11.02 -10.20 2.17
C VAL A 203 -10.03 -10.57 1.05
N ASP A 204 -8.75 -10.18 1.21
CA ASP A 204 -7.71 -10.48 0.20
C ASP A 204 -7.36 -11.96 0.19
N ILE A 205 -7.19 -12.56 1.37
CA ILE A 205 -6.81 -13.97 1.48
C ILE A 205 -7.98 -14.94 1.28
N CYS A 206 -9.23 -14.46 1.30
CA CYS A 206 -10.39 -15.28 0.98
C CYS A 206 -10.36 -15.64 -0.52
N PRO A 207 -10.30 -16.93 -0.88
CA PRO A 207 -10.18 -17.35 -2.27
C PRO A 207 -11.47 -17.18 -3.08
N VAL A 208 -12.59 -16.91 -2.40
CA VAL A 208 -13.94 -16.80 -2.96
C VAL A 208 -14.64 -15.53 -2.48
N GLY A 209 -15.87 -15.29 -2.93
CA GLY A 209 -16.66 -14.11 -2.55
C GLY A 209 -17.42 -14.26 -1.22
N ALA A 210 -16.87 -15.03 -0.27
CA ALA A 210 -17.49 -15.19 1.04
C ALA A 210 -17.22 -13.97 1.95
N LEU A 211 -15.96 -13.53 2.08
CA LEU A 211 -15.62 -12.33 2.84
C LEU A 211 -15.41 -11.16 1.87
N CYS A 212 -16.20 -10.10 2.03
CA CYS A 212 -16.16 -8.92 1.19
C CYS A 212 -15.98 -7.66 2.03
N SER A 213 -15.27 -6.66 1.48
CA SER A 213 -15.13 -5.35 2.10
C SER A 213 -16.40 -4.54 1.91
N LYS A 214 -16.98 -4.03 3.01
CA LYS A 214 -18.14 -3.12 2.94
C LYS A 214 -17.83 -1.85 2.17
N ASP A 215 -16.57 -1.39 2.24
CA ASP A 215 -16.13 -0.20 1.51
C ASP A 215 -16.17 -0.37 -0.01
N PHE A 216 -15.92 -1.57 -0.53
CA PHE A 216 -15.91 -1.83 -1.97
C PHE A 216 -17.19 -2.52 -2.47
N LEU A 217 -17.99 -3.12 -1.59
CA LEU A 217 -19.15 -3.95 -1.92
C LEU A 217 -20.10 -3.24 -2.90
N TYR A 218 -20.33 -3.84 -4.06
CA TYR A 218 -21.21 -3.41 -5.15
C TYR A 218 -20.82 -2.07 -5.81
N LYS A 219 -19.65 -1.51 -5.50
CA LYS A 219 -19.22 -0.23 -6.10
C LYS A 219 -18.73 -0.39 -7.53
N HIS A 220 -17.98 -1.45 -7.83
CA HIS A 220 -17.42 -1.64 -9.17
C HIS A 220 -17.09 -3.09 -9.47
N ARG A 221 -17.03 -3.44 -10.77
CA ARG A 221 -16.53 -4.72 -11.24
C ARG A 221 -15.01 -4.66 -11.47
N VAL A 222 -14.30 -5.70 -11.00
CA VAL A 222 -12.83 -5.69 -10.98
C VAL A 222 -12.20 -5.61 -12.36
N TRP A 223 -12.80 -6.17 -13.39
CA TRP A 223 -12.30 -6.12 -14.77
C TRP A 223 -12.34 -4.74 -15.42
N ASN A 224 -13.06 -3.79 -14.83
CA ASN A 224 -13.08 -2.40 -15.27
C ASN A 224 -12.03 -1.55 -14.51
N LEU A 225 -11.39 -2.10 -13.46
CA LEU A 225 -10.42 -1.38 -12.68
C LEU A 225 -9.03 -1.44 -13.31
N GLN A 226 -8.33 -0.34 -13.27
CA GLN A 226 -6.90 -0.27 -13.57
C GLN A 226 -6.13 -0.34 -12.26
N SER A 227 -5.26 -1.35 -12.13
CA SER A 227 -4.41 -1.52 -10.96
C SER A 227 -3.04 -0.89 -11.21
N ARG A 228 -2.61 0.03 -10.33
CA ARG A 228 -1.28 0.64 -10.35
C ARG A 228 -0.50 0.23 -9.11
N LYS A 229 0.77 -0.19 -9.30
CA LYS A 229 1.69 -0.46 -8.19
C LYS A 229 2.10 0.86 -7.55
N SER A 230 1.97 0.96 -6.23
CA SER A 230 2.31 2.16 -5.47
C SER A 230 2.68 1.82 -4.04
N VAL A 231 2.78 2.83 -3.17
CA VAL A 231 3.09 2.74 -1.76
C VAL A 231 1.98 3.42 -0.96
N CYS A 232 1.58 2.83 0.16
CA CYS A 232 0.61 3.43 1.08
C CYS A 232 1.19 4.73 1.69
N ALA A 233 0.40 5.79 1.70
CA ALA A 233 0.83 7.10 2.19
C ALA A 233 0.43 7.37 3.64
N ASP A 234 -0.09 6.38 4.38
CA ASP A 234 -0.64 6.63 5.71
C ASP A 234 0.42 6.71 6.81
N CYS A 235 1.44 5.86 6.79
CA CYS A 235 2.48 5.84 7.82
C CYS A 235 3.86 5.48 7.27
N SER A 236 4.90 5.63 8.10
CA SER A 236 6.30 5.40 7.72
C SER A 236 6.70 3.92 7.54
N THR A 237 5.76 2.97 7.69
CA THR A 237 6.00 1.57 7.28
C THR A 237 6.26 1.48 5.78
N GLY A 238 5.56 2.28 4.95
CA GLY A 238 5.72 2.27 3.51
C GLY A 238 5.25 0.97 2.87
N CYS A 239 4.04 0.49 3.21
CA CYS A 239 3.46 -0.73 2.65
C CYS A 239 3.32 -0.62 1.13
N SER A 240 3.83 -1.60 0.39
CA SER A 240 3.56 -1.72 -1.04
C SER A 240 2.10 -2.09 -1.29
N VAL A 241 1.44 -1.37 -2.20
CA VAL A 241 0.01 -1.54 -2.49
C VAL A 241 -0.28 -1.53 -3.99
N TYR A 242 -1.44 -2.06 -4.34
CA TYR A 242 -2.12 -1.77 -5.60
C TYR A 242 -3.18 -0.69 -5.35
N LEU A 243 -3.22 0.30 -6.24
CA LEU A 243 -4.28 1.29 -6.34
C LEU A 243 -5.22 0.85 -7.46
N ASP A 244 -6.44 0.51 -7.12
CA ASP A 244 -7.47 0.10 -8.09
C ASP A 244 -8.38 1.28 -8.36
N ALA A 245 -8.31 1.83 -9.58
CA ALA A 245 -9.01 3.04 -10.00
C ALA A 245 -9.74 2.86 -11.33
N ASN A 246 -10.76 3.68 -11.57
CA ASN A 246 -11.43 3.80 -12.85
C ASN A 246 -12.00 5.21 -13.03
N LYS A 247 -11.84 5.79 -14.22
CA LYS A 247 -12.41 7.10 -14.61
C LYS A 247 -12.13 8.21 -13.59
N GLY A 248 -10.90 8.27 -13.05
CA GLY A 248 -10.48 9.30 -12.11
C GLY A 248 -10.94 9.09 -10.67
N ILE A 249 -11.56 7.95 -10.34
CA ILE A 249 -11.98 7.58 -8.99
C ILE A 249 -11.12 6.44 -8.48
N LEU A 250 -10.55 6.58 -7.28
CA LEU A 250 -9.85 5.54 -6.55
C LEU A 250 -10.87 4.72 -5.75
N TYR A 251 -10.97 3.43 -6.01
CA TYR A 251 -12.00 2.57 -5.43
C TYR A 251 -11.53 1.73 -4.25
N ARG A 252 -10.26 1.29 -4.27
CA ARG A 252 -9.69 0.49 -3.17
C ARG A 252 -8.17 0.43 -3.21
N LEU A 253 -7.58 0.12 -2.04
CA LEU A 253 -6.20 -0.29 -1.89
C LEU A 253 -6.13 -1.78 -1.57
N ARG A 254 -5.19 -2.50 -2.21
CA ARG A 254 -4.89 -3.91 -1.88
C ARG A 254 -3.40 -4.08 -1.56
N PRO A 255 -3.01 -4.91 -0.57
CA PRO A 255 -1.60 -5.15 -0.29
C PRO A 255 -0.93 -5.83 -1.49
N ARG A 256 0.27 -5.40 -1.80
CA ARG A 256 1.19 -6.03 -2.75
C ARG A 256 2.36 -6.60 -1.96
N PHE A 257 2.64 -7.89 -2.13
CA PHE A 257 3.73 -8.53 -1.41
C PHE A 257 5.04 -7.76 -1.59
N ASN A 258 5.68 -7.43 -0.45
CA ASN A 258 7.03 -6.87 -0.41
C ASN A 258 7.77 -7.39 0.83
N PRO A 259 8.76 -8.29 0.65
CA PRO A 259 9.51 -8.88 1.77
C PRO A 259 10.37 -7.87 2.53
N GLN A 260 10.69 -6.72 1.92
CA GLN A 260 11.52 -5.67 2.53
C GLN A 260 10.69 -4.63 3.30
N ALA A 261 9.37 -4.61 3.15
CA ALA A 261 8.49 -3.65 3.82
C ALA A 261 7.51 -4.34 4.77
N GLN A 262 6.37 -4.84 4.28
CA GLN A 262 5.28 -5.34 5.11
C GLN A 262 4.95 -6.84 4.88
N GLY A 263 5.63 -7.52 3.97
CA GLY A 263 5.26 -8.89 3.58
C GLY A 263 3.92 -8.91 2.83
N TYR A 264 2.95 -9.68 3.33
CA TYR A 264 1.67 -9.96 2.64
C TYR A 264 0.50 -9.08 3.08
N PHE A 265 0.58 -8.39 4.22
CA PHE A 265 -0.56 -7.78 4.88
C PHE A 265 -0.41 -6.26 5.02
N MET A 266 -1.53 -5.55 5.20
CA MET A 266 -1.54 -4.12 5.51
C MET A 266 -2.59 -3.82 6.59
N CYS A 267 -2.50 -2.67 7.25
CA CYS A 267 -3.49 -2.25 8.24
C CYS A 267 -4.76 -1.70 7.57
N ASP A 268 -5.87 -1.77 8.31
CA ASP A 268 -7.15 -1.23 7.86
C ASP A 268 -7.13 0.29 7.77
N GLU A 269 -6.38 0.99 8.65
CA GLU A 269 -6.21 2.44 8.61
C GLU A 269 -5.66 2.88 7.23
N GLY A 270 -4.54 2.32 6.80
CA GLY A 270 -3.96 2.65 5.49
C GLY A 270 -4.82 2.17 4.33
N ARG A 271 -5.48 1.01 4.46
CA ARG A 271 -6.36 0.46 3.43
C ARG A 271 -7.56 1.34 3.14
N LEU A 272 -8.19 1.87 4.19
CA LEU A 272 -9.43 2.64 4.11
C LEU A 272 -9.17 4.16 4.11
N GLY A 273 -7.94 4.58 4.38
CA GLY A 273 -7.56 5.99 4.50
C GLY A 273 -7.52 6.78 3.20
N TYR A 274 -7.76 6.17 2.05
CA TYR A 274 -7.63 6.79 0.72
C TYR A 274 -8.80 7.69 0.30
N HIS A 275 -9.93 7.66 0.99
CA HIS A 275 -11.17 8.34 0.54
C HIS A 275 -11.02 9.84 0.31
N TYR A 276 -10.06 10.47 0.99
CA TYR A 276 -9.77 11.88 0.79
C TYR A 276 -9.30 12.22 -0.63
N VAL A 277 -8.74 11.27 -1.35
CA VAL A 277 -8.30 11.46 -2.74
C VAL A 277 -9.50 11.84 -3.63
N ASN A 278 -10.65 11.24 -3.38
CA ASN A 278 -11.89 11.43 -4.13
C ASN A 278 -12.75 12.62 -3.61
N SER A 279 -12.30 13.33 -2.57
CA SER A 279 -13.12 14.38 -1.96
C SER A 279 -13.24 15.61 -2.85
N ALA A 280 -14.45 16.19 -2.89
CA ALA A 280 -14.74 17.43 -3.57
C ALA A 280 -14.35 18.70 -2.77
N GLU A 281 -13.99 18.55 -1.47
CA GLU A 281 -13.70 19.68 -0.57
C GLU A 281 -12.28 20.25 -0.72
N ARG A 282 -11.53 19.77 -1.71
CA ARG A 282 -10.14 20.16 -1.98
C ARG A 282 -10.09 21.55 -2.63
N PHE A 283 -8.94 22.22 -2.48
CA PHE A 283 -8.63 23.36 -3.35
C PHE A 283 -8.50 22.88 -4.80
N LEU A 284 -9.27 23.49 -5.71
CA LEU A 284 -9.32 23.07 -7.11
C LEU A 284 -8.67 24.08 -8.07
N ARG A 285 -8.36 25.30 -7.59
CA ARG A 285 -7.79 26.40 -8.38
C ARG A 285 -6.80 27.21 -7.56
N PRO A 286 -5.77 27.80 -8.17
CA PRO A 286 -4.94 28.79 -7.50
C PRO A 286 -5.76 29.98 -7.03
N GLN A 287 -5.44 30.52 -5.88
CA GLN A 287 -6.12 31.66 -5.28
C GLN A 287 -5.10 32.67 -4.74
N LEU A 288 -5.45 33.92 -4.76
CA LEU A 288 -4.73 34.99 -4.10
C LEU A 288 -5.65 35.82 -3.24
N ARG A 289 -5.12 36.42 -2.17
CA ARG A 289 -5.88 37.28 -1.27
C ARG A 289 -5.97 38.68 -1.84
N ARG A 290 -7.23 39.16 -2.06
CA ARG A 290 -7.61 40.54 -2.44
C ARG A 290 -8.68 41.00 -1.47
N ASP A 291 -8.52 42.19 -0.92
CA ASP A 291 -9.49 42.77 0.02
C ASP A 291 -9.97 41.82 1.12
N GLY A 292 -9.02 41.08 1.71
CA GLY A 292 -9.26 40.09 2.78
C GLY A 292 -9.87 38.75 2.34
N ARG A 293 -10.21 38.56 1.04
CA ARG A 293 -10.81 37.30 0.52
C ARG A 293 -9.88 36.57 -0.44
N LEU A 294 -9.93 35.27 -0.42
CA LEU A 294 -9.24 34.41 -1.41
C LEU A 294 -10.06 34.41 -2.71
N VAL A 295 -9.44 34.82 -3.82
CA VAL A 295 -10.05 34.95 -5.15
C VAL A 295 -9.28 34.01 -6.10
N ALA A 296 -10.02 33.20 -6.86
CA ALA A 296 -9.43 32.30 -7.85
C ALA A 296 -8.76 33.09 -8.99
N VAL A 297 -7.60 32.62 -9.41
CA VAL A 297 -6.81 33.19 -10.51
C VAL A 297 -6.27 32.08 -11.40
N ALA A 298 -5.80 32.44 -12.60
CA ALA A 298 -5.15 31.48 -13.49
C ALA A 298 -3.72 31.14 -13.01
N TRP A 299 -3.23 29.95 -13.33
CA TRP A 299 -1.89 29.51 -12.97
C TRP A 299 -0.76 30.45 -13.38
N PRO A 300 -0.71 31.02 -14.60
CA PRO A 300 0.33 31.97 -14.97
C PRO A 300 0.41 33.19 -14.05
N GLU A 301 -0.75 33.76 -13.69
CA GLU A 301 -0.81 34.88 -12.75
C GLU A 301 -0.33 34.46 -11.36
N ALA A 302 -0.79 33.30 -10.84
CA ALA A 302 -0.42 32.83 -9.53
C ALA A 302 1.10 32.59 -9.43
N LEU A 303 1.69 31.88 -10.39
CA LEU A 303 3.12 31.57 -10.40
C LEU A 303 3.99 32.85 -10.52
N THR A 304 3.64 33.76 -11.43
CA THR A 304 4.38 35.02 -11.58
C THR A 304 4.38 35.82 -10.28
N ARG A 305 3.21 35.95 -9.63
CA ARG A 305 3.10 36.73 -8.39
C ARG A 305 3.78 36.07 -7.20
N VAL A 306 3.65 34.74 -7.07
CA VAL A 306 4.35 33.98 -6.00
C VAL A 306 5.86 34.11 -6.18
N LYS A 307 6.37 33.92 -7.39
CA LYS A 307 7.79 34.06 -7.70
C LYS A 307 8.30 35.45 -7.36
N GLN A 308 7.65 36.50 -7.88
CA GLN A 308 8.02 37.89 -7.62
C GLN A 308 8.02 38.21 -6.12
N ALA A 309 6.96 37.81 -5.38
CA ALA A 309 6.87 38.06 -3.94
C ALA A 309 7.95 37.38 -3.12
N LEU A 310 8.34 36.13 -3.50
CA LEU A 310 9.43 35.40 -2.85
C LEU A 310 10.80 36.00 -3.17
N GLU A 311 11.06 36.41 -4.42
CA GLU A 311 12.28 37.10 -4.85
C GLU A 311 12.46 38.44 -4.13
N GLU A 312 11.40 39.23 -4.02
CA GLU A 312 11.41 40.47 -3.27
C GLU A 312 11.68 40.26 -1.77
N ALA A 313 11.06 39.25 -1.16
CA ALA A 313 11.28 38.90 0.24
C ALA A 313 12.73 38.45 0.48
N ALA A 314 13.27 37.58 -0.39
CA ALA A 314 14.64 37.10 -0.31
C ALA A 314 15.69 38.19 -0.57
N THR A 315 15.37 39.20 -1.39
CA THR A 315 16.25 40.36 -1.62
C THR A 315 16.31 41.27 -0.39
N ARG A 316 15.19 41.46 0.31
CA ARG A 316 15.11 42.34 1.49
C ARG A 316 15.71 41.70 2.76
N ASP A 317 15.33 40.45 3.04
CA ASP A 317 15.78 39.71 4.23
C ASP A 317 15.78 38.20 3.91
N PRO A 318 16.86 37.69 3.31
CA PRO A 318 16.91 36.29 2.91
C PRO A 318 16.86 35.31 4.09
N ALA A 319 17.37 35.67 5.27
CA ALA A 319 17.32 34.85 6.48
C ALA A 319 15.89 34.81 7.10
N GLY A 320 15.06 35.79 6.77
CA GLY A 320 13.64 35.83 7.14
C GLY A 320 12.74 34.99 6.23
N VAL A 321 13.25 34.43 5.14
CA VAL A 321 12.49 33.52 4.25
C VAL A 321 12.65 32.09 4.69
N VAL A 322 11.52 31.35 4.82
CA VAL A 322 11.49 29.95 5.28
C VAL A 322 10.62 29.10 4.35
N GLY A 323 11.16 27.98 3.88
CA GLY A 323 10.40 26.91 3.26
C GLY A 323 10.04 25.82 4.28
N VAL A 324 8.78 25.45 4.40
CA VAL A 324 8.30 24.35 5.25
C VAL A 324 7.89 23.19 4.35
N PHE A 325 8.56 22.05 4.52
CA PHE A 325 8.44 20.86 3.69
C PHE A 325 7.59 19.79 4.36
N SER A 326 6.47 19.46 3.78
CA SER A 326 5.64 18.35 4.24
C SER A 326 6.37 17.01 4.12
N PRO A 327 6.30 16.12 5.13
CA PRO A 327 6.78 14.74 5.02
C PRO A 327 5.94 13.86 4.08
N PHE A 328 4.95 14.44 3.38
CA PHE A 328 4.16 13.83 2.31
C PHE A 328 4.64 14.19 0.90
N LEU A 329 5.61 15.12 0.77
CA LEU A 329 6.29 15.36 -0.50
C LEU A 329 7.07 14.13 -0.92
N THR A 330 7.20 13.91 -2.23
CA THR A 330 8.18 12.94 -2.75
C THR A 330 9.60 13.48 -2.59
N CYS A 331 10.60 12.60 -2.70
CA CYS A 331 12.00 13.02 -2.65
C CYS A 331 12.31 14.01 -3.77
N GLU A 332 11.77 13.77 -4.97
CA GLU A 332 11.94 14.63 -6.14
C GLU A 332 11.31 16.00 -5.93
N GLU A 333 10.13 16.07 -5.33
CA GLU A 333 9.45 17.33 -5.01
C GLU A 333 10.21 18.14 -3.95
N ALA A 334 10.65 17.47 -2.89
CA ALA A 334 11.47 18.11 -1.85
C ALA A 334 12.77 18.67 -2.45
N PHE A 335 13.42 17.94 -3.34
CA PHE A 335 14.63 18.36 -4.03
C PHE A 335 14.41 19.60 -4.92
N LEU A 336 13.35 19.60 -5.74
CA LEU A 336 13.04 20.75 -6.60
C LEU A 336 12.71 22.00 -5.79
N LEU A 337 11.92 21.88 -4.73
CA LEU A 337 11.58 23.02 -3.87
C LEU A 337 12.80 23.55 -3.12
N ALA A 338 13.68 22.66 -2.62
CA ALA A 338 14.91 23.06 -1.96
C ALA A 338 15.85 23.80 -2.93
N LYS A 339 16.00 23.30 -4.16
CA LYS A 339 16.77 24.00 -5.21
C LYS A 339 16.22 25.38 -5.51
N TYR A 340 14.90 25.50 -5.66
CA TYR A 340 14.26 26.78 -5.91
C TYR A 340 14.52 27.79 -4.79
N LEU A 341 14.24 27.40 -3.55
CA LEU A 341 14.39 28.30 -2.40
C LEU A 341 15.84 28.68 -2.12
N LYS A 342 16.78 27.72 -2.20
CA LYS A 342 18.21 28.01 -2.06
C LYS A 342 18.78 28.79 -3.24
N GLY A 343 18.15 28.70 -4.42
CA GLY A 343 18.46 29.53 -5.58
C GLY A 343 18.10 31.01 -5.40
N LEU A 344 17.09 31.31 -4.54
CA LEU A 344 16.78 32.71 -4.19
C LEU A 344 17.90 33.34 -3.34
N SER A 345 18.37 32.60 -2.34
CA SER A 345 19.55 32.93 -1.53
C SER A 345 19.98 31.71 -0.72
N GLY A 346 21.29 31.48 -0.57
CA GLY A 346 21.81 30.45 0.32
C GLY A 346 21.40 30.60 1.79
N GLN A 347 20.98 31.78 2.23
CA GLN A 347 20.52 32.08 3.60
C GLN A 347 19.05 31.70 3.83
N VAL A 348 18.26 31.42 2.80
CA VAL A 348 16.88 30.93 2.96
C VAL A 348 16.89 29.66 3.80
N ARG A 349 16.03 29.60 4.80
CA ARG A 349 15.95 28.46 5.73
C ARG A 349 14.96 27.43 5.22
N LEU A 350 15.32 26.14 5.39
CA LEU A 350 14.46 25.01 5.04
C LEU A 350 14.08 24.29 6.33
N ALA A 351 12.80 24.00 6.51
CA ALA A 351 12.28 23.36 7.70
C ALA A 351 11.40 22.15 7.37
N LEU A 352 11.47 21.12 8.20
CA LEU A 352 10.53 20.01 8.11
C LEU A 352 9.19 20.44 8.71
N GLY A 353 8.11 20.17 8.00
CA GLY A 353 6.75 20.37 8.47
C GLY A 353 6.36 19.42 9.62
N PRO A 354 5.17 19.60 10.22
CA PRO A 354 4.70 18.72 11.28
C PRO A 354 4.76 17.25 10.89
N VAL A 355 5.32 16.42 11.76
CA VAL A 355 5.33 14.96 11.63
C VAL A 355 4.21 14.41 12.53
N PRO A 356 3.09 13.94 11.94
CA PRO A 356 2.01 13.39 12.75
C PRO A 356 2.43 12.09 13.41
N VAL A 357 2.21 11.98 14.72
CA VAL A 357 2.45 10.74 15.50
C VAL A 357 1.16 10.40 16.24
N VAL A 358 0.66 9.15 16.06
CA VAL A 358 -0.58 8.69 16.68
C VAL A 358 -0.33 7.34 17.36
N GLY A 359 -0.49 7.32 18.68
CA GLY A 359 -0.29 6.12 19.50
C GLY A 359 1.17 5.65 19.52
N GLU A 360 1.34 4.34 19.54
CA GLU A 360 2.63 3.65 19.56
C GLU A 360 2.75 2.70 18.36
N ASP A 361 3.98 2.26 18.09
CA ASP A 361 4.25 1.24 17.07
C ASP A 361 3.55 -0.07 17.43
N ASP A 362 2.83 -0.63 16.47
CA ASP A 362 2.03 -1.83 16.66
C ASP A 362 2.55 -2.96 15.78
N THR A 363 3.19 -3.96 16.39
CA THR A 363 4.02 -4.97 15.72
C THR A 363 3.30 -6.32 15.62
N TYR A 364 3.43 -6.96 14.48
CA TYR A 364 2.77 -8.23 14.12
C TYR A 364 3.79 -9.27 13.59
N PRO A 365 3.51 -10.61 13.76
CA PRO A 365 2.29 -11.20 14.34
C PRO A 365 2.20 -11.05 15.85
N LYS A 366 0.99 -11.29 16.40
CA LYS A 366 0.71 -11.26 17.83
C LYS A 366 0.22 -12.61 18.35
N ASP A 367 0.49 -12.89 19.61
CA ASP A 367 -0.14 -13.98 20.36
C ASP A 367 -1.55 -13.56 20.87
N ARG A 368 -2.29 -14.51 21.45
CA ARG A 368 -3.63 -14.26 22.02
C ARG A 368 -3.66 -13.27 23.20
N ARG A 369 -2.50 -12.90 23.74
CA ARG A 369 -2.35 -11.88 24.78
C ARG A 369 -1.98 -10.52 24.20
N GLY A 370 -1.98 -10.39 22.87
CA GLY A 370 -1.64 -9.16 22.16
C GLY A 370 -0.12 -8.86 22.11
N ARG A 371 0.76 -9.79 22.51
CA ARG A 371 2.21 -9.59 22.53
C ARG A 371 2.80 -9.95 21.16
N PRO A 372 3.75 -9.17 20.64
CA PRO A 372 4.45 -9.49 19.40
C PRO A 372 5.15 -10.86 19.47
N VAL A 373 5.09 -11.62 18.37
CA VAL A 373 5.72 -12.93 18.21
C VAL A 373 6.79 -12.85 17.12
N GLN A 374 7.93 -13.49 17.37
CA GLN A 374 9.02 -13.57 16.39
C GLN A 374 8.81 -14.71 15.39
N PRO A 375 9.25 -14.56 14.14
CA PRO A 375 9.83 -13.34 13.57
C PRO A 375 8.77 -12.28 13.28
N VAL A 376 9.13 -11.01 13.49
CA VAL A 376 8.27 -9.87 13.13
C VAL A 376 8.05 -9.87 11.61
N LYS A 377 6.80 -9.78 11.19
CA LYS A 377 6.43 -9.70 9.76
C LYS A 377 6.23 -8.27 9.31
N PHE A 378 5.61 -7.41 10.12
CA PHE A 378 5.53 -5.97 9.89
C PHE A 378 5.09 -5.21 11.15
N THR A 379 5.22 -3.87 11.08
CA THR A 379 4.83 -2.95 12.16
C THR A 379 3.98 -1.83 11.59
N ILE A 380 2.84 -1.55 12.19
CA ILE A 380 2.08 -0.32 11.95
C ILE A 380 2.80 0.79 12.73
N ARG A 381 3.40 1.74 12.03
CA ARG A 381 4.16 2.82 12.69
C ARG A 381 3.24 3.88 13.27
N ALA A 382 3.62 4.40 14.43
CA ALA A 382 3.01 5.55 15.07
C ALA A 382 3.20 6.84 14.25
N GLU A 383 4.31 6.95 13.53
CA GLU A 383 4.61 8.04 12.62
C GLU A 383 3.72 7.95 11.37
N LYS A 384 2.78 8.89 11.25
CA LYS A 384 1.71 8.91 10.23
C LYS A 384 2.06 9.78 9.03
N CYS A 385 3.18 9.50 8.42
CA CYS A 385 3.61 10.09 7.15
C CYS A 385 4.55 9.14 6.39
N PRO A 386 4.54 9.19 5.03
CA PRO A 386 5.20 8.15 4.25
C PRO A 386 6.69 8.43 4.00
N ASN A 387 7.15 9.69 4.02
CA ASN A 387 8.44 10.10 3.47
C ASN A 387 9.23 11.11 4.33
N ARG A 388 9.03 11.13 5.66
CA ARG A 388 9.81 12.03 6.52
C ARG A 388 11.31 11.91 6.27
N ARG A 389 11.81 10.66 6.25
CA ARG A 389 13.23 10.39 6.06
C ARG A 389 13.78 10.92 4.75
N GLY A 390 13.07 10.69 3.64
CA GLY A 390 13.49 11.19 2.33
C GLY A 390 13.55 12.71 2.27
N VAL A 391 12.56 13.38 2.85
CA VAL A 391 12.54 14.85 2.94
C VAL A 391 13.68 15.37 3.81
N GLU A 392 13.87 14.82 5.01
CA GLU A 392 14.97 15.21 5.92
C GLU A 392 16.34 15.12 5.26
N GLU A 393 16.63 14.05 4.52
CA GLU A 393 17.93 13.87 3.85
C GLU A 393 18.17 14.90 2.74
N VAL A 394 17.12 15.32 2.04
CA VAL A 394 17.19 16.47 1.13
C VAL A 394 17.51 17.75 1.90
N LEU A 395 16.80 18.05 2.98
CA LEU A 395 17.03 19.27 3.76
C LEU A 395 18.44 19.30 4.35
N ARG A 396 18.95 18.19 4.87
CA ARG A 396 20.32 18.06 5.39
C ARG A 396 21.37 18.35 4.33
N HIS A 397 21.16 17.88 3.11
CA HIS A 397 22.07 18.17 2.01
C HIS A 397 22.21 19.67 1.74
N PHE A 398 21.11 20.40 1.71
CA PHE A 398 21.09 21.82 1.35
C PHE A 398 21.49 22.79 2.47
N GLN A 399 21.41 22.36 3.75
CA GLN A 399 21.74 23.29 4.85
C GLN A 399 22.42 22.64 6.07
N GLY A 400 22.74 21.35 6.04
CA GLY A 400 23.45 20.64 7.11
C GLY A 400 22.56 20.12 8.23
N GLU A 401 21.59 20.89 8.69
CA GLU A 401 20.66 20.52 9.78
C GLU A 401 19.21 20.58 9.33
N VAL A 402 18.32 19.95 10.09
CA VAL A 402 16.88 19.99 9.85
C VAL A 402 16.22 20.88 10.89
N VAL A 403 15.69 22.04 10.47
CA VAL A 403 14.91 22.93 11.33
C VAL A 403 13.53 22.34 11.56
N GLY A 404 13.06 22.29 12.80
CA GLY A 404 11.74 21.78 13.15
C GLY A 404 10.63 22.82 12.94
N PHE A 405 9.40 22.33 12.66
CA PHE A 405 8.24 23.21 12.46
C PHE A 405 7.95 24.11 13.68
N GLY A 406 8.12 23.59 14.91
CA GLY A 406 7.92 24.36 16.13
C GLY A 406 8.85 25.58 16.24
N ASP A 407 10.09 25.47 15.73
CA ASP A 407 11.05 26.58 15.72
C ASP A 407 10.64 27.64 14.71
N VAL A 408 10.10 27.24 13.56
CA VAL A 408 9.56 28.18 12.56
C VAL A 408 8.37 28.95 13.13
N VAL A 409 7.43 28.25 13.80
CA VAL A 409 6.25 28.88 14.42
C VAL A 409 6.66 29.88 15.50
N ARG A 410 7.60 29.52 16.36
CA ARG A 410 8.14 30.42 17.40
C ARG A 410 8.79 31.66 16.77
N ALA A 411 9.70 31.48 15.82
CA ALA A 411 10.37 32.57 15.10
C ALA A 411 9.38 33.48 14.34
N ALA A 412 8.32 32.91 13.76
CA ALA A 412 7.25 33.68 13.14
C ALA A 412 6.47 34.49 14.17
N GLY A 413 6.16 33.89 15.33
CA GLY A 413 5.52 34.58 16.46
C GLY A 413 6.30 35.78 16.97
N GLU A 414 7.63 35.70 16.94
CA GLU A 414 8.60 36.75 17.30
C GLU A 414 8.87 37.75 16.17
N GLY A 415 8.26 37.58 15.00
CA GLY A 415 8.44 38.47 13.85
C GLY A 415 9.76 38.31 13.10
N GLN A 416 10.52 37.23 13.35
CA GLN A 416 11.78 36.91 12.68
C GLN A 416 11.55 36.28 11.29
N VAL A 417 10.39 35.67 11.03
CA VAL A 417 9.99 35.16 9.71
C VAL A 417 9.26 36.25 8.95
N LYS A 418 9.75 36.59 7.75
CA LYS A 418 9.18 37.60 6.87
C LYS A 418 8.37 37.00 5.73
N ALA A 419 8.80 35.84 5.25
CA ALA A 419 8.08 35.10 4.22
C ALA A 419 8.12 33.59 4.52
N VAL A 420 7.01 32.90 4.32
CA VAL A 420 6.95 31.45 4.46
C VAL A 420 6.28 30.80 3.26
N TYR A 421 6.90 29.74 2.75
CA TYR A 421 6.33 28.83 1.77
C TYR A 421 5.97 27.52 2.47
N LEU A 422 4.67 27.24 2.62
CA LEU A 422 4.15 26.03 3.25
C LEU A 422 3.81 25.00 2.18
N ALA A 423 4.69 24.02 1.92
CA ALA A 423 4.40 22.88 1.06
C ALA A 423 3.75 21.77 1.87
N ALA A 424 2.42 21.64 1.77
CA ALA A 424 1.61 20.78 2.63
C ALA A 424 0.76 19.81 1.80
N GLY A 425 1.05 18.54 1.87
CA GLY A 425 0.30 17.48 1.20
C GLY A 425 -0.44 16.54 2.18
N TYR A 426 -0.80 17.02 3.37
CA TYR A 426 -1.38 16.19 4.42
C TYR A 426 -2.81 15.76 4.07
N PRO A 427 -3.15 14.46 4.30
CA PRO A 427 -4.55 14.04 4.25
C PRO A 427 -5.35 14.71 5.38
N PRO A 428 -6.69 14.86 5.23
CA PRO A 428 -7.51 15.44 6.27
C PRO A 428 -7.48 14.54 7.51
N ARG A 429 -7.10 15.13 8.65
CA ARG A 429 -7.14 14.49 9.97
C ARG A 429 -7.88 15.40 10.96
N PRO A 430 -8.59 14.85 11.97
CA PRO A 430 -9.38 15.66 12.90
C PRO A 430 -8.58 16.77 13.61
N ALA A 431 -7.29 16.52 13.90
CA ALA A 431 -6.42 17.47 14.58
C ALA A 431 -5.79 18.53 13.65
N GLY A 432 -5.98 18.42 12.32
CA GLY A 432 -5.25 19.23 11.36
C GLY A 432 -3.72 19.02 11.43
N TRP A 433 -2.98 19.69 10.55
CA TRP A 433 -1.51 19.69 10.57
C TRP A 433 -0.95 21.04 11.06
N VAL A 434 -1.76 22.08 11.09
CA VAL A 434 -1.46 23.41 11.65
C VAL A 434 -2.64 23.81 12.52
N SER A 435 -2.39 24.11 13.81
CA SER A 435 -3.42 24.63 14.70
C SER A 435 -3.77 26.09 14.37
N PRO A 436 -4.93 26.61 14.82
CA PRO A 436 -5.27 28.01 14.67
C PRO A 436 -4.21 28.97 15.25
N GLU A 437 -3.62 28.62 16.41
CA GLU A 437 -2.58 29.43 17.06
C GLU A 437 -1.28 29.43 16.24
N GLN A 438 -0.90 28.27 15.68
CA GLN A 438 0.26 28.15 14.79
C GLN A 438 0.03 28.95 13.50
N ALA A 439 -1.16 28.87 12.92
CA ALA A 439 -1.53 29.66 11.75
C ALA A 439 -1.48 31.17 12.03
N GLN A 440 -1.98 31.60 13.19
CA GLN A 440 -1.91 33.02 13.62
C GLN A 440 -0.45 33.49 13.78
N ALA A 441 0.42 32.65 14.33
CA ALA A 441 1.85 32.97 14.43
C ALA A 441 2.50 33.11 13.04
N LEU A 442 2.23 32.17 12.12
CA LEU A 442 2.72 32.21 10.74
C LEU A 442 2.15 33.42 9.99
N GLY A 443 0.91 33.83 10.28
CA GLY A 443 0.26 35.00 9.69
C GLY A 443 0.89 36.35 10.05
N LYS A 444 1.83 36.41 11.00
CA LYS A 444 2.64 37.60 11.25
C LYS A 444 3.69 37.85 10.17
N ALA A 445 4.01 36.85 9.36
CA ALA A 445 4.88 37.02 8.20
C ALA A 445 4.20 37.90 7.13
N ALA A 446 4.98 38.80 6.50
CA ALA A 446 4.50 39.67 5.44
C ALA A 446 4.06 38.93 4.18
N LEU A 447 4.55 37.68 4.01
CA LEU A 447 4.18 36.79 2.92
C LEU A 447 3.95 35.38 3.43
N VAL A 448 2.78 34.80 3.15
CA VAL A 448 2.45 33.39 3.39
C VAL A 448 1.96 32.77 2.09
N VAL A 449 2.71 31.81 1.55
CA VAL A 449 2.32 30.99 0.41
C VAL A 449 1.94 29.61 0.93
N LEU A 450 0.71 29.18 0.72
CA LEU A 450 0.21 27.86 1.08
C LEU A 450 0.02 27.03 -0.18
N HIS A 451 0.75 25.90 -0.28
CA HIS A 451 0.56 24.90 -1.31
C HIS A 451 -0.03 23.65 -0.66
N SER A 452 -1.35 23.44 -0.77
CA SER A 452 -2.09 22.46 0.03
C SER A 452 -3.24 21.81 -0.72
N LEU A 453 -3.65 20.62 -0.25
CA LEU A 453 -4.87 19.93 -0.70
C LEU A 453 -6.14 20.59 -0.17
N TRP A 454 -6.12 21.09 1.08
CA TRP A 454 -7.32 21.39 1.87
C TRP A 454 -7.37 22.82 2.39
N PRO A 455 -8.59 23.35 2.53
CA PRO A 455 -8.84 24.46 3.46
C PRO A 455 -8.38 24.07 4.88
N SER A 456 -7.64 24.95 5.51
CA SER A 456 -7.08 24.76 6.85
C SER A 456 -6.87 26.13 7.51
N PRO A 457 -6.62 26.22 8.82
CA PRO A 457 -6.30 27.49 9.46
C PRO A 457 -5.16 28.27 8.79
N ALA A 458 -4.20 27.57 8.16
CA ALA A 458 -3.15 28.21 7.38
C ALA A 458 -3.68 28.96 6.15
N ALA A 459 -4.80 28.54 5.58
CA ALA A 459 -5.44 29.24 4.45
C ALA A 459 -6.05 30.58 4.85
N ASP A 460 -6.46 30.72 6.12
CA ASP A 460 -7.06 31.98 6.62
C ASP A 460 -6.04 33.12 6.65
N VAL A 461 -4.76 32.79 6.80
CA VAL A 461 -3.64 33.74 6.85
C VAL A 461 -2.83 33.78 5.55
N ALA A 462 -3.06 32.87 4.62
CA ALA A 462 -2.31 32.78 3.38
C ALA A 462 -2.60 33.96 2.44
N HIS A 463 -1.55 34.48 1.80
CA HIS A 463 -1.64 35.47 0.72
C HIS A 463 -1.88 34.82 -0.63
N TYR A 464 -1.28 33.63 -0.82
CA TYR A 464 -1.41 32.79 -1.99
C TYR A 464 -1.76 31.36 -1.57
N VAL A 465 -2.71 30.75 -2.26
CA VAL A 465 -3.06 29.33 -2.10
C VAL A 465 -2.90 28.65 -3.45
N LEU A 466 -2.03 27.63 -3.49
CA LEU A 466 -1.78 26.78 -4.65
C LEU A 466 -2.39 25.40 -4.39
N PRO A 467 -3.25 24.89 -5.30
CA PRO A 467 -3.88 23.58 -5.13
C PRO A 467 -2.87 22.46 -5.41
N ALA A 468 -2.63 21.61 -4.42
CA ALA A 468 -1.71 20.47 -4.48
C ALA A 468 -2.38 19.21 -5.05
N ALA A 469 -1.55 18.26 -5.48
CA ALA A 469 -1.96 16.91 -5.84
C ALA A 469 -1.74 15.92 -4.69
N SER A 470 -2.64 14.94 -4.55
CA SER A 470 -2.46 13.83 -3.62
C SER A 470 -1.40 12.83 -4.13
N TRP A 471 -0.95 11.94 -3.24
CA TRP A 471 0.02 10.90 -3.57
C TRP A 471 -0.44 9.92 -4.68
N ALA A 472 -1.76 9.73 -4.83
CA ALA A 472 -2.33 8.86 -5.86
C ALA A 472 -2.44 9.53 -7.25
N GLU A 473 -2.10 10.82 -7.34
CA GLU A 473 -2.23 11.67 -8.54
C GLU A 473 -0.87 12.03 -9.15
N LYS A 474 0.23 11.49 -8.61
CA LYS A 474 1.60 11.82 -9.01
C LYS A 474 2.54 10.63 -8.95
N ASP A 475 3.63 10.71 -9.67
CA ASP A 475 4.78 9.79 -9.61
C ASP A 475 5.87 10.38 -8.71
N GLY A 476 6.62 9.51 -8.04
CA GLY A 476 7.77 9.93 -7.25
C GLY A 476 8.32 8.81 -6.37
N THR A 477 9.14 9.19 -5.39
CA THR A 477 9.79 8.27 -4.45
C THR A 477 9.42 8.60 -3.02
N PHE A 478 9.02 7.58 -2.25
CA PHE A 478 8.97 7.63 -0.79
C PHE A 478 10.08 6.78 -0.19
N VAL A 479 10.67 7.27 0.90
CA VAL A 479 11.66 6.55 1.70
C VAL A 479 11.06 6.27 3.07
N ASN A 480 10.84 5.00 3.37
CA ASN A 480 10.23 4.59 4.63
C ASN A 480 11.18 4.76 5.83
N HIS A 481 10.70 4.44 7.05
CA HIS A 481 11.47 4.51 8.28
C HIS A 481 12.79 3.70 8.25
N ALA A 482 12.83 2.62 7.49
CA ALA A 482 14.00 1.75 7.35
C ALA A 482 14.97 2.16 6.22
N GLY A 483 14.71 3.28 5.53
CA GLY A 483 15.55 3.72 4.39
C GLY A 483 15.27 2.97 3.09
N LEU A 484 14.14 2.29 2.98
CA LEU A 484 13.71 1.65 1.72
C LEU A 484 13.03 2.69 0.82
N ALA A 485 13.67 2.99 -0.30
CA ALA A 485 13.13 3.86 -1.35
C ALA A 485 12.21 3.07 -2.28
N GLN A 486 10.97 3.50 -2.41
CA GLN A 486 9.96 2.85 -3.24
C GLN A 486 9.24 3.84 -4.14
N ALA A 487 8.84 3.40 -5.34
CA ALA A 487 8.11 4.23 -6.28
C ALA A 487 6.62 4.31 -5.93
N ILE A 488 6.09 5.54 -5.84
CA ILE A 488 4.66 5.79 -6.01
C ILE A 488 4.35 6.03 -7.48
N ARG A 489 3.13 5.67 -7.88
CA ARG A 489 2.66 5.84 -9.26
C ARG A 489 1.26 6.43 -9.26
N TRP A 490 1.01 7.37 -10.14
CA TRP A 490 -0.31 7.95 -10.30
C TRP A 490 -1.34 6.89 -10.77
N ALA A 491 -2.51 6.94 -10.20
CA ALA A 491 -3.65 6.07 -10.52
C ALA A 491 -4.88 6.87 -10.95
N VAL A 492 -4.99 8.11 -10.51
CA VAL A 492 -6.09 9.03 -10.81
C VAL A 492 -5.55 10.39 -11.21
N THR A 493 -6.31 11.10 -12.05
CA THR A 493 -5.97 12.47 -12.44
C THR A 493 -6.35 13.43 -11.33
N ALA A 494 -5.49 14.41 -11.04
CA ALA A 494 -5.79 15.47 -10.09
C ALA A 494 -7.04 16.27 -10.52
N PRO A 495 -7.95 16.62 -9.59
CA PRO A 495 -9.20 17.26 -9.92
C PRO A 495 -9.03 18.75 -10.25
N GLY A 496 -9.94 19.31 -11.03
CA GLY A 496 -9.99 20.73 -11.38
C GLY A 496 -8.73 21.18 -12.10
N GLU A 497 -8.14 22.27 -11.61
CA GLU A 497 -6.88 22.83 -12.11
C GLU A 497 -5.66 22.46 -11.21
N CYS A 498 -5.79 21.45 -10.32
CA CYS A 498 -4.68 21.00 -9.49
C CYS A 498 -3.51 20.53 -10.37
N ARG A 499 -2.29 20.88 -9.95
CA ARG A 499 -1.04 20.39 -10.55
C ARG A 499 -0.31 19.53 -9.54
N THR A 500 0.51 18.62 -10.00
CA THR A 500 1.47 17.92 -9.13
C THR A 500 2.41 18.95 -8.52
N ASP A 501 2.76 18.76 -7.24
CA ASP A 501 3.65 19.71 -6.54
C ASP A 501 4.97 19.85 -7.29
N GLY A 502 5.51 18.74 -7.81
CA GLY A 502 6.71 18.74 -8.62
C GLY A 502 6.61 19.61 -9.89
N GLN A 503 5.43 19.64 -10.55
CA GLN A 503 5.24 20.51 -11.72
C GLN A 503 5.26 21.99 -11.32
N VAL A 504 4.63 22.34 -10.21
CA VAL A 504 4.65 23.72 -9.69
C VAL A 504 6.10 24.15 -9.36
N PHE A 505 6.89 23.28 -8.73
CA PHE A 505 8.28 23.59 -8.41
C PHE A 505 9.17 23.66 -9.65
N LEU A 506 8.90 22.83 -10.67
CA LEU A 506 9.58 22.87 -11.96
C LEU A 506 9.31 24.21 -12.68
N ASP A 507 8.04 24.64 -12.65
CA ASP A 507 7.60 25.91 -13.24
C ASP A 507 8.25 27.11 -12.50
N LEU A 508 8.35 27.09 -11.16
CA LEU A 508 9.04 28.11 -10.37
C LEU A 508 10.53 28.18 -10.68
N LEU A 509 11.18 27.05 -10.99
CA LEU A 509 12.56 26.97 -11.46
C LEU A 509 12.73 27.38 -12.94
N GLU A 510 11.65 27.72 -13.64
CA GLU A 510 11.64 28.05 -15.09
C GLU A 510 12.17 26.90 -15.97
N ARG A 511 12.07 25.67 -15.48
CA ARG A 511 12.46 24.47 -16.24
C ARG A 511 11.32 24.06 -17.18
N ARG A 512 11.66 23.86 -18.46
CA ARG A 512 10.69 23.45 -19.47
C ARG A 512 10.38 21.96 -19.38
N GLY A 513 9.15 21.57 -19.75
CA GLY A 513 8.68 20.20 -19.86
C GLY A 513 7.81 19.75 -18.68
N LEU A 514 7.47 18.46 -18.68
CA LEU A 514 6.67 17.84 -17.62
C LEU A 514 7.58 17.12 -16.62
N VAL A 515 7.08 17.02 -15.39
CA VAL A 515 7.73 16.22 -14.35
C VAL A 515 7.89 14.77 -14.83
N HIS A 516 9.12 14.29 -14.79
CA HIS A 516 9.45 12.89 -15.06
C HIS A 516 10.24 12.34 -13.88
N ALA A 517 9.57 11.60 -13.00
CA ALA A 517 10.14 11.15 -11.73
C ALA A 517 11.44 10.34 -11.88
N PRO A 518 11.62 9.41 -12.85
CA PRO A 518 12.90 8.72 -13.01
C PRO A 518 14.06 9.66 -13.34
N SER A 519 13.88 10.67 -14.20
CA SER A 519 14.92 11.64 -14.53
C SER A 519 15.30 12.53 -13.34
N LEU A 520 14.27 13.00 -12.59
CA LEU A 520 14.50 13.80 -11.38
C LEU A 520 15.18 12.98 -10.28
N ARG A 521 14.85 11.70 -10.19
CA ARG A 521 15.50 10.77 -9.25
C ARG A 521 16.97 10.56 -9.60
N ALA A 522 17.31 10.43 -10.87
CA ALA A 522 18.70 10.35 -11.32
C ALA A 522 19.46 11.65 -11.02
N GLU A 523 18.83 12.82 -11.24
CA GLU A 523 19.40 14.13 -10.87
C GLU A 523 19.62 14.24 -9.35
N LEU A 524 18.62 13.88 -8.54
CA LEU A 524 18.69 13.81 -7.08
C LEU A 524 19.83 12.89 -6.61
N ALA A 525 19.96 11.71 -7.22
CA ALA A 525 21.02 10.75 -6.88
C ALA A 525 22.43 11.24 -7.24
N GLY A 526 22.55 12.04 -8.30
CA GLY A 526 23.82 12.65 -8.69
C GLY A 526 24.25 13.81 -7.79
N GLU A 527 23.31 14.49 -7.14
CA GLU A 527 23.60 15.68 -6.33
C GLU A 527 23.61 15.36 -4.82
N VAL A 528 22.69 14.52 -4.34
CA VAL A 528 22.54 14.21 -2.90
C VAL A 528 23.12 12.83 -2.59
N PRO A 529 24.26 12.72 -1.88
CA PRO A 529 24.97 11.45 -1.66
C PRO A 529 24.13 10.34 -1.04
N TYR A 530 23.20 10.67 -0.15
CA TYR A 530 22.28 9.70 0.46
C TYR A 530 21.46 8.91 -0.58
N PHE A 531 21.10 9.55 -1.70
CA PHE A 531 20.32 8.94 -2.77
C PHE A 531 21.17 8.34 -3.91
N ALA A 532 22.49 8.31 -3.80
CA ALA A 532 23.36 7.75 -4.83
C ALA A 532 22.97 6.35 -5.33
N PRO A 533 22.43 5.41 -4.49
CA PRO A 533 21.95 4.11 -4.98
C PRO A 533 20.80 4.20 -6.00
N LEU A 534 20.13 5.35 -6.15
CA LEU A 534 19.02 5.57 -7.07
C LEU A 534 19.46 6.07 -8.46
N ALA A 535 20.75 6.17 -8.74
CA ALA A 535 21.29 6.73 -9.99
C ALA A 535 20.78 6.05 -11.27
N GLY A 536 20.38 4.77 -11.18
CA GLY A 536 19.75 4.04 -12.30
C GLY A 536 18.33 4.50 -12.66
N GLY A 537 17.70 5.37 -11.85
CA GLY A 537 16.35 5.90 -12.08
C GLY A 537 15.21 4.91 -11.83
N GLU A 538 15.44 3.62 -11.86
CA GLU A 538 14.44 2.55 -11.61
C GLU A 538 14.59 1.98 -10.20
N LEU A 539 13.46 1.71 -9.54
CA LEU A 539 13.43 1.22 -8.15
C LEU A 539 13.12 -0.29 -8.02
N GLY A 540 12.91 -0.97 -9.14
CA GLY A 540 12.57 -2.38 -9.15
C GLY A 540 11.19 -2.70 -8.52
N GLU A 541 10.96 -3.99 -8.28
CA GLU A 541 9.67 -4.49 -7.77
C GLU A 541 9.47 -4.16 -6.28
N TYR A 542 10.52 -4.24 -5.47
CA TYR A 542 10.45 -4.14 -4.01
C TYR A 542 11.05 -2.85 -3.45
N GLY A 543 11.68 -2.02 -4.26
CA GLY A 543 12.39 -0.83 -3.83
C GLY A 543 13.91 -1.06 -3.72
N ILE A 544 14.63 -0.01 -3.33
CA ILE A 544 16.08 -0.01 -3.12
C ILE A 544 16.38 0.46 -1.70
N SER A 545 17.17 -0.31 -0.94
CA SER A 545 17.67 0.12 0.36
C SER A 545 18.76 1.19 0.17
N LEU A 546 18.58 2.33 0.84
CA LEU A 546 19.52 3.45 0.84
C LEU A 546 20.60 3.32 1.92
N HIS A 547 20.48 2.36 2.84
CA HIS A 547 21.58 1.96 3.69
C HIS A 547 22.48 1.05 2.88
N GLY A 548 23.73 1.45 2.68
CA GLY A 548 24.76 0.55 2.18
C GLY A 548 24.77 -0.74 3.01
N SER A 549 25.20 -1.83 2.43
CA SER A 549 25.31 -3.18 3.00
C SER A 549 26.24 -3.27 4.24
N HIS A 550 26.13 -2.35 5.18
CA HIS A 550 26.85 -2.30 6.45
C HIS A 550 25.88 -2.40 7.63
N ASP A 551 25.07 -3.46 7.68
CA ASP A 551 24.54 -4.03 8.91
C ASP A 551 24.14 -5.49 8.64
N GLY A 552 25.13 -6.29 8.26
CA GLY A 552 25.10 -7.73 8.39
C GLY A 552 25.38 -8.09 9.85
N GLY A 553 24.34 -8.49 10.60
CA GLY A 553 24.53 -9.24 11.83
C GLY A 553 24.51 -8.41 13.13
N LYS A 554 23.34 -8.37 13.76
CA LYS A 554 23.22 -8.85 15.16
C LYS A 554 21.77 -9.24 15.45
#